data_debd094b0b8b89f877d1d994694564ee
#
_entry.id   debd094b0b8b89f877d1d994694564ee
#
_cell.length_a   1.000
_cell.length_b   1.000
_cell.length_c   1.000
_cell.angle_alpha   90.00
_cell.angle_beta   90.00
_cell.angle_gamma   90.00
#
_symmetry.space_group_name_H-M   'P 1'
#
loop_
_entity.id
_entity.type
_entity.pdbx_description
1 polymer ?
#
loop_
_entity_poly.entity_id
_entity_poly.type
_entity_poly.pdbx_seq_one_letter_code
_entity_poly.pdbx_strand_id
1 'polypeptide(L)'
;GYDPKTGKEIWTCNTLLRTVMTSPVVADDHIYVAVQSYGDNTRTLKYALLQWLDTNQDGKLARDEMPEEFYERFDKSDKNKDKMIDELEIETAFQHEDNLVGGGNTIQAVKGGGKGDVTKTHLAWNIDNKSPSNLSSPLVFNDRVHVVKSGGISSCFDAKTGDEIWGRTRLRNFGDYYASPIAADGKIYIAGRNGFVVVIDDADELKILAKNDVGEEILATPSIADGRIYVRGRESIFCFSNEAK
;
A
#
# COMPACT_ATOMS: atom_id res chain seq x y z
N GLY A 1 -15.03 -5.85 -5.52
CA GLY A 1 -15.59 -5.26 -6.74
C GLY A 1 -17.09 -5.13 -6.63
N TYR A 2 -17.60 -4.00 -7.08
CA TYR A 2 -19.02 -3.65 -6.96
C TYR A 2 -19.61 -3.31 -8.33
N ASP A 3 -20.89 -3.60 -8.51
CA ASP A 3 -21.65 -3.12 -9.66
C ASP A 3 -21.87 -1.61 -9.52
N PRO A 4 -21.40 -0.80 -10.47
CA PRO A 4 -21.50 0.66 -10.35
C PRO A 4 -22.92 1.23 -10.46
N LYS A 5 -23.88 0.45 -10.98
CA LYS A 5 -25.28 0.87 -11.10
C LYS A 5 -26.10 0.55 -9.87
N THR A 6 -25.81 -0.57 -9.22
CA THR A 6 -26.61 -1.09 -8.11
C THR A 6 -25.93 -0.99 -6.76
N GLY A 7 -24.60 -0.79 -6.73
CA GLY A 7 -23.78 -0.83 -5.52
C GLY A 7 -23.65 -2.24 -4.91
N LYS A 8 -24.13 -3.28 -5.58
CA LYS A 8 -24.03 -4.65 -5.07
C LYS A 8 -22.61 -5.16 -5.23
N GLU A 9 -22.10 -5.84 -4.20
CA GLU A 9 -20.85 -6.56 -4.27
C GLU A 9 -20.95 -7.70 -5.29
N ILE A 10 -19.97 -7.78 -6.17
CA ILE A 10 -19.84 -8.83 -7.19
C ILE A 10 -18.80 -9.84 -6.75
N TRP A 11 -17.65 -9.36 -6.29
CA TRP A 11 -16.54 -10.18 -5.82
C TRP A 11 -15.75 -9.48 -4.72
N THR A 12 -15.07 -10.27 -3.90
CA THR A 12 -14.15 -9.80 -2.87
C THR A 12 -12.86 -10.61 -2.89
N CYS A 13 -11.73 -9.96 -2.56
CA CYS A 13 -10.42 -10.57 -2.41
C CYS A 13 -9.86 -10.18 -1.03
N ASN A 14 -9.85 -11.12 -0.10
CA ASN A 14 -9.54 -10.88 1.31
C ASN A 14 -8.04 -11.12 1.58
N THR A 15 -7.18 -10.28 1.01
CA THR A 15 -5.72 -10.39 1.14
C THR A 15 -5.09 -9.32 2.03
N LEU A 16 -5.86 -8.31 2.45
CA LEU A 16 -5.36 -7.18 3.23
C LEU A 16 -6.16 -7.03 4.52
N LEU A 17 -5.49 -7.10 5.66
CA LEU A 17 -6.10 -6.91 7.00
C LEU A 17 -6.08 -5.47 7.51
N ARG A 18 -5.50 -4.53 6.79
CA ARG A 18 -5.14 -3.24 7.39
C ARG A 18 -5.62 -2.05 6.60
N THR A 19 -5.57 -0.90 7.27
CA THR A 19 -5.84 0.38 6.63
C THR A 19 -4.96 0.57 5.42
N VAL A 20 -5.58 0.68 4.26
CA VAL A 20 -4.95 1.04 2.99
C VAL A 20 -5.15 2.53 2.80
N MET A 21 -4.06 3.31 2.80
CA MET A 21 -4.11 4.75 2.54
C MET A 21 -3.76 5.08 1.09
N THR A 22 -3.11 4.15 0.41
CA THR A 22 -2.79 4.29 -1.01
C THR A 22 -4.02 4.04 -1.87
N SER A 23 -4.11 4.70 -2.99
CA SER A 23 -5.14 4.41 -3.99
C SER A 23 -4.79 3.13 -4.75
N PRO A 24 -5.75 2.23 -4.99
CA PRO A 24 -5.56 1.14 -5.94
C PRO A 24 -5.25 1.69 -7.34
N VAL A 25 -4.34 1.06 -8.04
CA VAL A 25 -3.98 1.40 -9.42
C VAL A 25 -4.42 0.27 -10.33
N VAL A 26 -5.12 0.60 -11.39
CA VAL A 26 -5.60 -0.38 -12.38
C VAL A 26 -4.76 -0.26 -13.64
N ALA A 27 -4.20 -1.37 -14.09
CA ALA A 27 -3.58 -1.48 -15.40
C ALA A 27 -3.92 -2.85 -15.98
N ASP A 28 -4.29 -2.87 -17.24
CA ASP A 28 -4.82 -4.04 -17.93
C ASP A 28 -5.99 -4.70 -17.15
N ASP A 29 -5.87 -5.97 -16.81
CA ASP A 29 -6.86 -6.71 -16.03
C ASP A 29 -6.48 -6.86 -14.54
N HIS A 30 -5.47 -6.13 -14.07
CA HIS A 30 -4.97 -6.21 -12.69
C HIS A 30 -5.20 -4.92 -11.90
N ILE A 31 -5.36 -5.11 -10.60
CA ILE A 31 -5.46 -4.07 -9.59
C ILE A 31 -4.25 -4.18 -8.67
N TYR A 32 -3.45 -3.12 -8.64
CA TYR A 32 -2.23 -3.06 -7.82
C TYR A 32 -2.50 -2.27 -6.56
N VAL A 33 -2.17 -2.85 -5.42
CA VAL A 33 -2.37 -2.24 -4.11
C VAL A 33 -1.09 -2.35 -3.31
N ALA A 34 -0.71 -1.27 -2.66
CA ALA A 34 0.41 -1.24 -1.75
C ALA A 34 -0.07 -0.86 -0.34
N VAL A 35 0.41 -1.58 0.65
CA VAL A 35 0.05 -1.35 2.05
C VAL A 35 1.30 -1.25 2.88
N GLN A 36 1.37 -0.21 3.70
CA GLN A 36 2.35 -0.12 4.76
C GLN A 36 1.67 -0.30 6.11
N SER A 37 2.19 -1.24 6.88
CA SER A 37 1.81 -1.41 8.26
C SER A 37 2.74 -0.59 9.17
N TYR A 38 2.18 0.07 10.17
CA TYR A 38 2.95 0.58 11.29
C TYR A 38 3.20 -0.56 12.29
N GLY A 39 4.45 -0.99 12.36
CA GLY A 39 4.88 -1.98 13.35
C GLY A 39 4.66 -3.43 12.96
N ASP A 40 4.85 -4.28 13.94
CA ASP A 40 4.61 -5.72 13.88
C ASP A 40 3.12 -6.00 13.69
N ASN A 41 2.81 -6.91 12.78
CA ASN A 41 1.46 -7.30 12.40
C ASN A 41 0.64 -7.82 13.55
N THR A 42 1.23 -8.72 14.27
CA THR A 42 0.66 -9.35 15.46
C THR A 42 0.28 -8.27 16.45
N ARG A 43 1.18 -7.35 16.65
CA ARG A 43 1.04 -6.26 17.61
C ARG A 43 -0.08 -5.27 17.26
N THR A 44 -0.22 -4.89 15.98
CA THR A 44 -1.25 -3.93 15.58
C THR A 44 -2.65 -4.51 15.64
N LEU A 45 -2.83 -5.77 15.22
CA LEU A 45 -4.13 -6.44 15.30
C LEU A 45 -4.54 -6.67 16.76
N LYS A 46 -3.59 -7.08 17.60
CA LYS A 46 -3.77 -7.21 19.03
C LYS A 46 -4.25 -5.90 19.67
N TYR A 47 -3.57 -4.79 19.41
CA TYR A 47 -4.00 -3.49 19.93
C TYR A 47 -5.37 -3.08 19.41
N ALA A 48 -5.67 -3.35 18.16
CA ALA A 48 -6.99 -3.05 17.59
C ALA A 48 -8.10 -3.89 18.24
N LEU A 49 -7.87 -5.18 18.44
CA LEU A 49 -8.83 -6.06 19.10
C LEU A 49 -9.08 -5.66 20.56
N LEU A 50 -8.01 -5.41 21.32
CA LEU A 50 -8.14 -4.93 22.68
C LEU A 50 -8.81 -3.56 22.74
N GLN A 51 -8.46 -2.63 21.87
CA GLN A 51 -9.09 -1.30 21.85
C GLN A 51 -10.59 -1.34 21.52
N TRP A 52 -11.03 -2.28 20.69
CA TRP A 52 -12.41 -2.33 20.22
C TRP A 52 -13.30 -3.27 21.02
N LEU A 53 -12.75 -4.31 21.60
CA LEU A 53 -13.52 -5.40 22.21
C LEU A 53 -13.29 -5.51 23.72
N ASP A 54 -12.13 -5.13 24.24
CA ASP A 54 -11.85 -5.13 25.67
C ASP A 54 -12.59 -3.96 26.35
N THR A 55 -13.83 -4.24 26.72
CA THR A 55 -14.75 -3.24 27.28
C THR A 55 -14.46 -2.92 28.74
N ASN A 56 -13.88 -3.86 29.46
CA ASN A 56 -13.52 -3.71 30.87
C ASN A 56 -12.09 -3.18 31.07
N GLN A 57 -11.29 -3.11 29.99
CA GLN A 57 -9.91 -2.58 29.96
C GLN A 57 -8.93 -3.38 30.83
N ASP A 58 -9.12 -4.69 30.96
CA ASP A 58 -8.23 -5.56 31.72
C ASP A 58 -7.04 -6.12 30.89
N GLY A 59 -6.98 -5.79 29.62
CA GLY A 59 -5.92 -6.21 28.69
C GLY A 59 -6.09 -7.62 28.13
N LYS A 60 -7.25 -8.22 28.31
CA LYS A 60 -7.65 -9.52 27.79
C LYS A 60 -8.98 -9.42 27.06
N LEU A 61 -9.38 -10.47 26.39
CA LEU A 61 -10.70 -10.57 25.76
C LEU A 61 -11.47 -11.72 26.40
N ALA A 62 -12.52 -11.39 27.11
CA ALA A 62 -13.49 -12.38 27.57
C ALA A 62 -14.43 -12.79 26.42
N ARG A 63 -15.04 -13.96 26.54
CA ARG A 63 -15.92 -14.48 25.47
C ARG A 63 -17.15 -13.59 25.25
N ASP A 64 -17.68 -12.98 26.30
CA ASP A 64 -18.82 -12.06 26.26
C ASP A 64 -18.48 -10.66 25.74
N GLU A 65 -17.21 -10.32 25.61
CA GLU A 65 -16.75 -9.12 24.93
C GLU A 65 -16.64 -9.29 23.43
N MET A 66 -16.77 -10.53 22.92
CA MET A 66 -16.68 -10.80 21.50
C MET A 66 -18.06 -10.98 20.85
N PRO A 67 -18.27 -10.50 19.61
CA PRO A 67 -19.44 -10.82 18.85
C PRO A 67 -19.59 -12.34 18.64
N GLU A 68 -20.84 -12.83 18.62
CA GLU A 68 -21.14 -14.27 18.54
C GLU A 68 -20.52 -14.97 17.33
N GLU A 69 -20.40 -14.24 16.21
CA GLU A 69 -19.77 -14.76 15.00
C GLU A 69 -18.29 -15.14 15.18
N PHE A 70 -17.64 -14.65 16.22
CA PHE A 70 -16.24 -14.96 16.54
C PHE A 70 -16.07 -16.05 17.61
N TYR A 71 -17.14 -16.59 18.17
CA TYR A 71 -17.05 -17.57 19.26
C TYR A 71 -16.28 -18.84 18.91
N GLU A 72 -16.44 -19.36 17.68
CA GLU A 72 -15.67 -20.53 17.24
C GLU A 72 -14.16 -20.22 17.18
N ARG A 73 -13.83 -19.00 16.77
CA ARG A 73 -12.44 -18.52 16.73
C ARG A 73 -11.89 -18.28 18.13
N PHE A 74 -12.71 -17.72 19.01
CA PHE A 74 -12.36 -17.56 20.43
C PHE A 74 -12.01 -18.93 21.06
N ASP A 75 -12.90 -19.91 20.94
CA ASP A 75 -12.71 -21.24 21.51
C ASP A 75 -11.47 -21.98 20.96
N LYS A 76 -11.07 -21.69 19.73
CA LYS A 76 -9.82 -22.20 19.13
C LYS A 76 -8.56 -21.47 19.62
N SER A 77 -8.71 -20.20 20.01
CA SER A 77 -7.60 -19.34 20.45
C SER A 77 -7.32 -19.45 21.93
N ASP A 78 -8.33 -19.70 22.76
CA ASP A 78 -8.22 -19.98 24.19
C ASP A 78 -7.57 -21.36 24.39
N LYS A 79 -6.23 -21.38 24.46
CA LYS A 79 -5.42 -22.59 24.54
C LYS A 79 -5.37 -23.15 25.95
N ASN A 80 -5.37 -22.28 26.95
CA ASN A 80 -5.31 -22.66 28.36
C ASN A 80 -6.71 -22.97 28.93
N LYS A 81 -7.79 -22.65 28.19
CA LYS A 81 -9.20 -22.88 28.54
C LYS A 81 -9.66 -22.14 29.81
N ASP A 82 -9.12 -20.96 30.02
CA ASP A 82 -9.52 -20.09 31.15
C ASP A 82 -10.69 -19.16 30.81
N LYS A 83 -11.22 -19.25 29.57
CA LYS A 83 -12.30 -18.43 28.98
C LYS A 83 -11.93 -16.97 28.76
N MET A 84 -10.67 -16.69 28.69
CA MET A 84 -10.09 -15.41 28.33
C MET A 84 -9.10 -15.63 27.19
N ILE A 85 -8.90 -14.65 26.35
CA ILE A 85 -7.80 -14.63 25.38
C ILE A 85 -6.82 -13.56 25.86
N ASP A 86 -5.68 -14.01 26.33
CA ASP A 86 -4.61 -13.14 26.78
C ASP A 86 -3.71 -12.67 25.61
N GLU A 87 -2.70 -11.87 25.96
CA GLU A 87 -1.77 -11.28 25.00
C GLU A 87 -1.07 -12.32 24.13
N LEU A 88 -0.65 -13.44 24.70
CA LEU A 88 0.07 -14.49 23.99
C LEU A 88 -0.86 -15.30 23.09
N GLU A 89 -2.08 -15.53 23.55
CA GLU A 89 -3.11 -16.23 22.78
C GLU A 89 -3.61 -15.41 21.60
N ILE A 90 -3.77 -14.09 21.75
CA ILE A 90 -4.04 -13.18 20.63
C ILE A 90 -2.92 -13.27 19.60
N GLU A 91 -1.65 -13.26 20.04
CA GLU A 91 -0.51 -13.38 19.14
C GLU A 91 -0.52 -14.69 18.36
N THR A 92 -0.79 -15.80 19.04
CA THR A 92 -0.79 -17.13 18.39
C THR A 92 -2.03 -17.39 17.54
N ALA A 93 -3.18 -16.81 17.87
CA ALA A 93 -4.42 -16.97 17.11
C ALA A 93 -4.34 -16.45 15.68
N PHE A 94 -3.45 -15.52 15.39
CA PHE A 94 -3.27 -14.90 14.09
C PHE A 94 -2.05 -15.37 13.31
N GLN A 95 -1.26 -16.31 13.85
CA GLN A 95 -0.11 -16.92 13.18
C GLN A 95 -0.50 -18.09 12.26
N HIS A 96 -1.78 -18.29 11.96
CA HIS A 96 -2.23 -19.44 11.20
C HIS A 96 -1.80 -19.35 9.73
N GLU A 97 -1.29 -20.47 9.16
CA GLU A 97 -0.86 -20.60 7.77
C GLU A 97 -1.97 -20.28 6.74
N ASP A 98 -3.25 -20.43 7.13
CA ASP A 98 -4.40 -20.07 6.30
C ASP A 98 -4.74 -18.56 6.32
N ASN A 99 -4.12 -17.78 7.16
CA ASN A 99 -4.21 -16.33 7.09
C ASN A 99 -3.27 -15.85 5.96
N LEU A 100 -3.75 -15.86 4.74
CA LEU A 100 -3.16 -15.16 3.59
C LEU A 100 -3.07 -13.64 3.83
N VAL A 101 -3.50 -13.22 4.96
CA VAL A 101 -3.50 -11.87 5.44
C VAL A 101 -2.12 -11.58 5.95
N GLY A 102 -1.24 -11.39 5.01
CA GLY A 102 0.09 -10.89 5.24
C GLY A 102 0.01 -9.65 6.10
N GLY A 103 0.62 -9.72 7.22
CA GLY A 103 0.65 -8.60 8.10
C GLY A 103 1.93 -7.84 7.95
N GLY A 104 2.40 -7.43 6.87
CA GLY A 104 3.59 -6.62 6.64
C GLY A 104 3.32 -5.50 5.67
N ASN A 105 4.39 -4.81 5.36
CA ASN A 105 4.40 -3.96 4.21
C ASN A 105 4.32 -4.87 2.98
N THR A 106 3.29 -4.72 2.17
CA THR A 106 3.08 -5.58 1.01
C THR A 106 2.67 -4.79 -0.22
N ILE A 107 3.05 -5.29 -1.38
CA ILE A 107 2.53 -4.88 -2.68
C ILE A 107 1.90 -6.11 -3.29
N GLN A 108 0.69 -5.95 -3.81
CA GLN A 108 -0.07 -7.05 -4.40
C GLN A 108 -0.62 -6.68 -5.76
N ALA A 109 -0.69 -7.65 -6.65
CA ALA A 109 -1.50 -7.59 -7.85
C ALA A 109 -2.66 -8.58 -7.74
N VAL A 110 -3.85 -8.07 -7.91
CA VAL A 110 -5.08 -8.86 -7.90
C VAL A 110 -5.72 -8.78 -9.28
N LYS A 111 -5.99 -9.91 -9.89
CA LYS A 111 -6.69 -9.97 -11.16
C LYS A 111 -8.13 -9.48 -10.96
N GLY A 112 -8.58 -8.59 -11.84
CA GLY A 112 -9.96 -8.10 -11.81
C GLY A 112 -10.98 -9.15 -12.28
N GLY A 113 -12.25 -8.92 -11.95
CA GLY A 113 -13.34 -9.79 -12.34
C GLY A 113 -13.61 -10.92 -11.35
N GLY A 114 -14.30 -11.96 -11.83
CA GLY A 114 -14.73 -13.08 -10.98
C GLY A 114 -16.05 -12.84 -10.29
N LYS A 115 -16.41 -13.71 -9.34
CA LYS A 115 -17.66 -13.67 -8.59
C LYS A 115 -17.49 -14.29 -7.20
N GLY A 116 -18.05 -13.64 -6.18
CA GLY A 116 -17.90 -14.07 -4.78
C GLY A 116 -16.48 -13.91 -4.27
N ASP A 117 -16.06 -14.74 -3.34
CA ASP A 117 -14.69 -14.70 -2.81
C ASP A 117 -13.68 -15.27 -3.82
N VAL A 118 -12.83 -14.40 -4.34
CA VAL A 118 -11.80 -14.73 -5.32
C VAL A 118 -10.39 -14.77 -4.74
N THR A 119 -10.25 -14.72 -3.43
CA THR A 119 -8.96 -14.63 -2.72
C THR A 119 -7.95 -15.68 -3.18
N LYS A 120 -8.37 -16.92 -3.32
CA LYS A 120 -7.49 -18.04 -3.72
C LYS A 120 -7.21 -18.14 -5.22
N THR A 121 -7.94 -17.40 -6.05
CA THR A 121 -7.89 -17.56 -7.52
C THR A 121 -7.41 -16.31 -8.26
N HIS A 122 -7.51 -15.14 -7.65
CA HIS A 122 -7.23 -13.87 -8.31
C HIS A 122 -6.04 -13.10 -7.72
N LEU A 123 -5.46 -13.54 -6.59
CA LEU A 123 -4.18 -13.01 -6.16
C LEU A 123 -3.10 -13.48 -7.16
N ALA A 124 -2.66 -12.57 -8.03
CA ALA A 124 -1.67 -12.89 -9.05
C ALA A 124 -0.28 -13.04 -8.42
N TRP A 125 0.11 -12.07 -7.58
CA TRP A 125 1.36 -12.11 -6.82
C TRP A 125 1.28 -11.19 -5.58
N ASN A 126 2.16 -11.47 -4.63
CA ASN A 126 2.33 -10.70 -3.40
C ASN A 126 3.82 -10.56 -3.08
N ILE A 127 4.26 -9.35 -2.76
CA ILE A 127 5.64 -9.06 -2.39
C ILE A 127 5.65 -8.43 -1.00
N ASP A 128 6.14 -9.17 -0.02
CA ASP A 128 6.23 -8.71 1.35
C ASP A 128 7.43 -7.80 1.58
N ASN A 129 7.30 -6.90 2.56
CA ASN A 129 8.36 -5.98 3.02
C ASN A 129 8.93 -5.02 1.96
N LYS A 130 8.26 -4.87 0.83
CA LYS A 130 8.69 -4.00 -0.29
C LYS A 130 7.79 -2.76 -0.46
N SER A 131 6.71 -2.67 0.28
CA SER A 131 5.71 -1.59 0.19
C SER A 131 6.34 -0.20 0.23
N PRO A 132 5.75 0.76 -0.49
CA PRO A 132 6.09 2.17 -0.41
C PRO A 132 5.79 2.77 0.97
N SER A 133 5.90 4.08 1.09
CA SER A 133 5.33 4.79 2.23
C SER A 133 3.81 4.57 2.29
N ASN A 134 3.25 4.74 3.47
CA ASN A 134 1.82 4.57 3.72
C ASN A 134 0.90 5.53 2.96
N LEU A 135 1.42 6.52 2.26
CA LEU A 135 0.62 7.55 1.56
C LEU A 135 0.82 7.54 0.05
N SER A 136 2.05 7.30 -0.43
CA SER A 136 2.36 7.27 -1.86
C SER A 136 1.81 5.99 -2.50
N SER A 137 0.93 6.12 -3.49
CA SER A 137 0.45 4.99 -4.27
C SER A 137 1.52 4.46 -5.22
N PRO A 138 1.51 3.17 -5.59
CA PRO A 138 2.36 2.66 -6.64
C PRO A 138 2.01 3.32 -7.98
N LEU A 139 2.96 3.35 -8.90
CA LEU A 139 2.74 3.73 -10.29
C LEU A 139 2.91 2.49 -11.16
N VAL A 140 1.93 2.20 -12.01
CA VAL A 140 2.07 1.19 -13.07
C VAL A 140 2.26 1.89 -14.39
N PHE A 141 3.36 1.59 -15.06
CA PHE A 141 3.73 2.20 -16.34
C PHE A 141 4.63 1.25 -17.14
N ASN A 142 4.32 1.03 -18.42
CA ASN A 142 5.07 0.15 -19.33
C ASN A 142 5.38 -1.24 -18.74
N ASP A 143 4.36 -1.95 -18.28
CA ASP A 143 4.47 -3.28 -17.63
C ASP A 143 5.37 -3.30 -16.37
N ARG A 144 5.62 -2.15 -15.73
CA ARG A 144 6.41 -2.02 -14.51
C ARG A 144 5.61 -1.39 -13.38
N VAL A 145 5.85 -1.85 -12.17
CA VAL A 145 5.32 -1.28 -10.93
C VAL A 145 6.43 -0.53 -10.21
N HIS A 146 6.35 0.78 -10.19
CA HIS A 146 7.28 1.64 -9.48
C HIS A 146 6.73 2.01 -8.11
N VAL A 147 7.56 1.87 -7.09
CA VAL A 147 7.22 2.25 -5.73
C VAL A 147 8.30 3.12 -5.11
N VAL A 148 7.89 4.07 -4.30
CA VAL A 148 8.78 4.91 -3.51
C VAL A 148 8.32 4.96 -2.06
N LYS A 149 9.23 4.89 -1.12
CA LYS A 149 8.93 4.99 0.31
C LYS A 149 9.77 6.05 1.00
N SER A 150 9.40 6.36 2.22
CA SER A 150 10.12 7.30 3.08
C SER A 150 11.63 7.03 3.08
N GLY A 151 12.42 8.09 3.11
CA GLY A 151 13.86 8.04 2.93
C GLY A 151 14.33 7.93 1.48
N GLY A 152 13.39 8.05 0.50
CA GLY A 152 13.70 8.02 -0.94
C GLY A 152 14.17 6.67 -1.44
N ILE A 153 13.75 5.59 -0.81
CA ILE A 153 14.03 4.24 -1.29
C ILE A 153 13.01 3.89 -2.35
N SER A 154 13.47 3.60 -3.56
CA SER A 154 12.65 3.23 -4.70
C SER A 154 12.95 1.80 -5.14
N SER A 155 11.96 1.15 -5.74
CA SER A 155 12.05 -0.20 -6.32
C SER A 155 11.14 -0.29 -7.53
N CYS A 156 11.45 -1.23 -8.42
CA CYS A 156 10.67 -1.50 -9.62
C CYS A 156 10.47 -3.01 -9.76
N PHE A 157 9.26 -3.39 -10.13
CA PHE A 157 8.87 -4.78 -10.30
C PHE A 157 8.19 -4.97 -11.66
N ASP A 158 8.29 -6.16 -12.21
CA ASP A 158 7.48 -6.58 -13.34
C ASP A 158 5.99 -6.61 -12.93
N ALA A 159 5.13 -5.98 -13.70
CA ALA A 159 3.72 -5.87 -13.35
C ALA A 159 2.97 -7.20 -13.41
N LYS A 160 3.39 -8.13 -14.27
CA LYS A 160 2.71 -9.42 -14.47
C LYS A 160 3.15 -10.48 -13.48
N THR A 161 4.46 -10.51 -13.16
CA THR A 161 5.05 -11.57 -12.34
C THR A 161 5.35 -11.14 -10.90
N GLY A 162 5.54 -9.84 -10.65
CA GLY A 162 6.03 -9.31 -9.38
C GLY A 162 7.54 -9.46 -9.19
N ASP A 163 8.27 -9.96 -10.20
CA ASP A 163 9.71 -10.09 -10.11
C ASP A 163 10.39 -8.74 -9.99
N GLU A 164 11.41 -8.67 -9.16
CA GLU A 164 12.17 -7.44 -8.95
C GLU A 164 13.04 -7.14 -10.18
N ILE A 165 12.75 -6.04 -10.88
CA ILE A 165 13.58 -5.53 -11.99
C ILE A 165 14.80 -4.84 -11.40
N TRP A 166 14.59 -3.91 -10.47
CA TRP A 166 15.65 -3.34 -9.64
C TRP A 166 15.15 -3.06 -8.22
N GLY A 167 15.98 -3.39 -7.27
CA GLY A 167 15.63 -3.38 -5.86
C GLY A 167 15.90 -2.06 -5.16
N ARG A 168 15.87 -2.10 -3.84
CA ARG A 168 15.95 -0.97 -2.93
C ARG A 168 17.10 -0.01 -3.22
N THR A 169 16.88 0.92 -4.13
CA THR A 169 17.87 1.93 -4.53
C THR A 169 17.42 3.31 -4.07
N ARG A 170 18.36 4.10 -3.58
CA ARG A 170 18.07 5.40 -3.00
C ARG A 170 18.10 6.52 -4.05
N LEU A 171 17.06 7.35 -4.08
CA LEU A 171 16.89 8.47 -5.01
C LEU A 171 17.79 9.68 -4.66
N ARG A 172 18.90 9.56 -3.95
CA ARG A 172 19.78 10.66 -3.54
C ARG A 172 19.08 11.88 -2.90
N ASN A 173 17.82 11.74 -2.55
CA ASN A 173 17.06 12.76 -1.88
C ASN A 173 16.42 12.14 -0.65
N PHE A 174 16.75 12.66 0.50
CA PHE A 174 16.31 12.16 1.78
C PHE A 174 15.07 12.94 2.18
N GLY A 175 13.99 12.26 2.47
CA GLY A 175 12.77 12.90 2.92
C GLY A 175 11.58 11.97 2.83
N ASP A 176 10.45 12.48 3.23
CA ASP A 176 9.18 11.80 3.11
C ASP A 176 8.60 11.98 1.71
N TYR A 177 7.88 10.98 1.26
CA TYR A 177 7.19 10.97 -0.01
C TYR A 177 5.70 10.71 0.24
N TYR A 178 4.89 11.75 0.12
CA TYR A 178 3.43 11.67 0.21
C TYR A 178 2.78 11.65 -1.18
N ALA A 179 3.35 12.42 -2.09
CA ALA A 179 2.94 12.43 -3.49
C ALA A 179 3.20 11.08 -4.15
N SER A 180 2.24 10.64 -4.94
CA SER A 180 2.42 9.44 -5.78
C SER A 180 3.30 9.76 -7.00
N PRO A 181 4.12 8.82 -7.47
CA PRO A 181 4.83 8.97 -8.73
C PRO A 181 3.86 9.14 -9.89
N ILE A 182 4.26 9.90 -10.91
CA ILE A 182 3.54 10.01 -12.17
C ILE A 182 4.48 9.74 -13.34
N ALA A 183 3.94 9.34 -14.49
CA ALA A 183 4.72 9.05 -15.67
C ALA A 183 4.26 9.84 -16.88
N ALA A 184 5.21 10.29 -17.68
CA ALA A 184 4.98 10.84 -19.01
C ALA A 184 6.26 10.77 -19.85
N ASP A 185 6.11 10.57 -21.16
CA ASP A 185 7.19 10.60 -22.13
C ASP A 185 8.39 9.71 -21.72
N GLY A 186 8.10 8.47 -21.30
CA GLY A 186 9.11 7.50 -20.86
C GLY A 186 9.87 7.87 -19.59
N LYS A 187 9.38 8.84 -18.82
CA LYS A 187 10.01 9.32 -17.60
C LYS A 187 9.05 9.24 -16.43
N ILE A 188 9.59 9.04 -15.25
CA ILE A 188 8.84 8.98 -14.00
C ILE A 188 9.26 10.15 -13.13
N TYR A 189 8.28 10.89 -12.65
CA TYR A 189 8.44 12.08 -11.81
C TYR A 189 8.01 11.74 -10.39
N ILE A 190 8.93 11.95 -9.44
CA ILE A 190 8.75 11.60 -8.03
C ILE A 190 8.95 12.85 -7.20
N ALA A 191 7.87 13.37 -6.63
CA ALA A 191 7.90 14.58 -5.81
C ALA A 191 8.08 14.24 -4.33
N GLY A 192 9.14 14.78 -3.74
CA GLY A 192 9.44 14.64 -2.31
C GLY A 192 8.90 15.83 -1.51
N ARG A 193 8.50 15.57 -0.27
CA ARG A 193 8.00 16.59 0.66
C ARG A 193 8.94 17.79 0.81
N ASN A 194 10.22 17.57 0.70
CA ASN A 194 11.24 18.62 0.81
C ASN A 194 11.39 19.53 -0.42
N GLY A 195 10.44 19.50 -1.37
CA GLY A 195 10.40 20.38 -2.53
C GLY A 195 11.16 19.89 -3.76
N PHE A 196 11.78 18.73 -3.70
CA PHE A 196 12.47 18.18 -4.86
C PHE A 196 11.57 17.29 -5.70
N VAL A 197 11.61 17.49 -7.02
CA VAL A 197 11.06 16.56 -8.01
C VAL A 197 12.22 15.83 -8.67
N VAL A 198 12.34 14.53 -8.37
CA VAL A 198 13.31 13.64 -8.99
C VAL A 198 12.69 13.05 -10.25
N VAL A 199 13.43 13.08 -11.35
CA VAL A 199 13.02 12.48 -12.63
C VAL A 199 13.91 11.27 -12.88
N ILE A 200 13.32 10.12 -13.08
CA ILE A 200 14.02 8.88 -13.42
C ILE A 200 13.60 8.37 -14.79
N ASP A 201 14.48 7.60 -15.41
CA ASP A 201 14.20 6.86 -16.63
C ASP A 201 13.32 5.63 -16.32
N ASP A 202 12.45 5.25 -17.24
CA ASP A 202 11.74 3.98 -17.18
C ASP A 202 12.62 2.89 -17.80
N ALA A 203 13.53 2.33 -17.02
CA ALA A 203 14.57 1.41 -17.47
C ALA A 203 14.73 0.21 -16.51
N ASP A 204 15.55 -0.76 -16.93
CA ASP A 204 15.83 -1.98 -16.16
C ASP A 204 16.79 -1.74 -14.97
N GLU A 205 17.28 -0.52 -14.82
CA GLU A 205 18.05 -0.07 -13.68
C GLU A 205 17.66 1.35 -13.28
N LEU A 206 17.83 1.72 -12.02
CA LEU A 206 17.55 3.07 -11.57
C LEU A 206 18.51 4.08 -12.18
N LYS A 207 18.03 4.91 -13.08
CA LYS A 207 18.78 6.01 -13.69
C LYS A 207 18.09 7.34 -13.39
N ILE A 208 18.76 8.17 -12.59
CA ILE A 208 18.26 9.51 -12.27
C ILE A 208 18.67 10.45 -13.41
N LEU A 209 17.66 11.04 -14.07
CA LEU A 209 17.81 11.99 -15.18
C LEU A 209 17.97 13.43 -14.69
N ALA A 210 17.17 13.81 -13.69
CA ALA A 210 17.17 15.15 -13.15
C ALA A 210 16.71 15.18 -11.67
N LYS A 211 17.07 16.26 -11.00
CA LYS A 211 16.60 16.59 -9.67
C LYS A 211 16.35 18.10 -9.62
N ASN A 212 15.08 18.47 -9.55
CA ASN A 212 14.62 19.83 -9.64
C ASN A 212 14.09 20.28 -8.28
N ASP A 213 14.55 21.42 -7.79
CA ASP A 213 14.06 22.04 -6.56
C ASP A 213 13.02 23.12 -6.92
N VAL A 214 11.82 23.00 -6.39
CA VAL A 214 10.78 24.04 -6.56
C VAL A 214 10.78 25.06 -5.42
N GLY A 215 11.58 24.85 -4.38
CA GLY A 215 11.74 25.76 -3.25
C GLY A 215 10.60 25.74 -2.23
N GLU A 216 9.61 24.87 -2.39
CA GLU A 216 8.46 24.75 -1.49
C GLU A 216 8.16 23.29 -1.15
N GLU A 217 7.57 23.05 0.02
CA GLU A 217 7.09 21.72 0.42
C GLU A 217 6.03 21.20 -0.57
N ILE A 218 6.17 19.95 -1.03
CA ILE A 218 5.24 19.29 -1.93
C ILE A 218 4.58 18.12 -1.19
N LEU A 219 3.25 18.17 -1.06
CA LEU A 219 2.45 17.08 -0.49
C LEU A 219 1.54 16.43 -1.54
N ALA A 220 1.10 17.21 -2.51
CA ALA A 220 0.17 16.76 -3.55
C ALA A 220 0.91 16.05 -4.69
N THR A 221 0.28 15.02 -5.24
CA THR A 221 0.73 14.38 -6.47
C THR A 221 0.71 15.39 -7.62
N PRO A 222 1.82 15.57 -8.36
CA PRO A 222 1.84 16.39 -9.54
C PRO A 222 0.85 15.88 -10.60
N SER A 223 0.40 16.75 -11.48
CA SER A 223 -0.45 16.37 -12.60
C SER A 223 0.17 16.78 -13.93
N ILE A 224 -0.16 16.02 -14.98
CA ILE A 224 0.30 16.29 -16.34
C ILE A 224 -0.92 16.49 -17.23
N ALA A 225 -0.97 17.64 -17.90
CA ALA A 225 -2.02 17.97 -18.85
C ALA A 225 -1.44 18.88 -19.96
N ASP A 226 -1.86 18.66 -21.19
CA ASP A 226 -1.51 19.49 -22.34
C ASP A 226 0.00 19.76 -22.50
N GLY A 227 0.83 18.73 -22.30
CA GLY A 227 2.29 18.86 -22.39
C GLY A 227 2.94 19.65 -21.26
N ARG A 228 2.21 19.90 -20.17
CA ARG A 228 2.68 20.64 -19.00
C ARG A 228 2.62 19.79 -17.75
N ILE A 229 3.56 20.06 -16.83
CA ILE A 229 3.59 19.47 -15.49
C ILE A 229 3.18 20.55 -14.48
N TYR A 230 2.18 20.24 -13.68
CA TYR A 230 1.70 21.10 -12.61
C TYR A 230 2.13 20.50 -11.27
N VAL A 231 2.85 21.28 -10.48
CA VAL A 231 3.30 20.92 -9.14
C VAL A 231 2.73 21.90 -8.15
N ARG A 232 1.97 21.41 -7.17
CA ARG A 232 1.46 22.23 -6.08
C ARG A 232 2.47 22.22 -4.94
N GLY A 233 3.09 23.36 -4.70
CA GLY A 233 3.83 23.67 -3.48
C GLY A 233 2.88 24.07 -2.34
N ARG A 234 3.45 24.48 -1.22
CA ARG A 234 2.69 24.92 -0.05
C ARG A 234 1.90 26.20 -0.34
N GLU A 235 2.48 27.15 -1.03
CA GLU A 235 1.91 28.47 -1.29
C GLU A 235 1.63 28.71 -2.77
N SER A 236 2.34 28.01 -3.68
CA SER A 236 2.32 28.24 -5.11
C SER A 236 1.87 27.03 -5.91
N ILE A 237 1.42 27.27 -7.14
CA ILE A 237 1.29 26.24 -8.18
C ILE A 237 2.32 26.56 -9.27
N PHE A 238 3.22 25.63 -9.49
CA PHE A 238 4.23 25.69 -10.53
C PHE A 238 3.72 25.00 -11.79
N CYS A 239 3.95 25.62 -12.94
CA CYS A 239 3.65 25.06 -14.25
C CYS A 239 4.92 25.02 -15.09
N PHE A 240 5.32 23.82 -15.50
CA PHE A 240 6.50 23.62 -16.33
C PHE A 240 6.07 23.14 -17.72
N SER A 241 6.64 23.70 -18.77
CA SER A 241 6.42 23.32 -20.15
C SER A 241 7.72 23.41 -20.95
N ASN A 242 7.78 22.68 -22.07
CA ASN A 242 8.90 22.77 -23.01
C ASN A 242 8.78 23.96 -23.97
N GLU A 243 7.67 24.71 -23.94
CA GLU A 243 7.51 25.90 -24.76
C GLU A 243 8.40 27.02 -24.19
N ALA A 244 9.45 27.38 -24.95
CA ALA A 244 10.16 28.64 -24.70
C ALA A 244 9.16 29.78 -24.89
N LYS A 245 9.08 30.70 -23.92
CA LYS A 245 8.38 31.97 -24.08
C LYS A 245 9.06 32.83 -25.10
#